data_8047d9b3c9533df14f0732593361c20e
#
_entry.id   8047d9b3c9533df14f0732593361c20e
#
_cell.length_a   1.000
_cell.length_b   1.000
_cell.length_c   1.000
_cell.angle_alpha   90.00
_cell.angle_beta   90.00
_cell.angle_gamma   90.00
#
_symmetry.space_group_name_H-M   'P 1'
#
loop_
_entity.id
_entity.type
_entity.pdbx_description
1 polymer ?
#
loop_
_entity_poly.entity_id
_entity_poly.type
_entity_poly.pdbx_seq_one_letter_code
_entity_poly.pdbx_strand_id
1 'polypeptide(L)'
;LDQAKKNSFDFVIAEALDRISRDQEDIAAIYKRLNHAEIKIITLSEGEINELHVGLKGTMNALFLKDLAVKTRRGQRGRVEAGKIPGGNSYGYKIVRRLLDNGSVSTGEREIDIEQAAIIKRIFTEYADGSAPRRIAGILNAECIPSPRGGQWNASTINGSRQRRNGILNNELYRGRITYNRQRFIKDPDTGRRRGRVNPENEWIITEVPALRIIDDDTWDRVQQIKSRYASQRGNKRQTTKRLL
;
A
#
# COMPACT_ATOMS: atom_id res chain seq x y z
N LEU A 1 -7.45 -30.86 -7.28
CA LEU A 1 -8.84 -31.04 -7.74
C LEU A 1 -8.93 -31.90 -8.99
N ASP A 2 -7.99 -31.83 -9.93
CA ASP A 2 -8.02 -32.64 -11.16
C ASP A 2 -7.79 -34.14 -10.88
N GLN A 3 -7.00 -34.47 -9.87
CA GLN A 3 -6.85 -35.85 -9.41
C GLN A 3 -8.07 -36.35 -8.62
N ALA A 4 -8.75 -35.48 -7.91
CA ALA A 4 -10.01 -35.80 -7.23
C ALA A 4 -11.09 -36.29 -8.22
N LYS A 5 -11.17 -35.66 -9.41
CA LYS A 5 -12.08 -36.09 -10.48
C LYS A 5 -11.77 -37.49 -11.05
N LYS A 6 -10.55 -38.01 -10.81
CA LYS A 6 -10.09 -39.33 -11.27
C LYS A 6 -10.21 -40.40 -10.19
N ASN A 7 -10.79 -40.06 -9.02
CA ASN A 7 -10.90 -40.93 -7.84
C ASN A 7 -9.57 -41.60 -7.47
N SER A 8 -8.46 -40.84 -7.52
CA SER A 8 -7.13 -41.36 -7.25
C SER A 8 -6.75 -41.42 -5.76
N PHE A 9 -7.61 -40.92 -4.89
CA PHE A 9 -7.43 -40.90 -3.42
C PHE A 9 -8.79 -40.73 -2.72
N ASP A 10 -8.88 -41.23 -1.47
CA ASP A 10 -10.12 -41.21 -0.68
C ASP A 10 -10.16 -40.12 0.38
N PHE A 11 -9.00 -39.59 0.74
CA PHE A 11 -8.89 -38.62 1.84
C PHE A 11 -7.97 -37.45 1.48
N VAL A 12 -8.36 -36.25 1.96
CA VAL A 12 -7.48 -35.08 2.04
C VAL A 12 -7.19 -34.81 3.50
N ILE A 13 -5.91 -34.84 3.89
CA ILE A 13 -5.49 -34.60 5.26
C ILE A 13 -4.77 -33.26 5.34
N ALA A 14 -5.15 -32.44 6.33
CA ALA A 14 -4.52 -31.16 6.63
C ALA A 14 -4.40 -30.95 8.14
N GLU A 15 -3.53 -30.02 8.55
CA GLU A 15 -3.41 -29.63 9.98
C GLU A 15 -4.70 -28.99 10.47
N ALA A 16 -5.24 -28.05 9.68
CA ALA A 16 -6.48 -27.34 9.95
C ALA A 16 -7.12 -26.90 8.63
N LEU A 17 -8.39 -26.54 8.68
CA LEU A 17 -9.15 -26.13 7.48
C LEU A 17 -8.58 -24.89 6.80
N ASP A 18 -7.99 -23.95 7.56
CA ASP A 18 -7.34 -22.74 7.04
C ASP A 18 -6.00 -22.98 6.29
N ARG A 19 -5.44 -24.20 6.39
CA ARG A 19 -4.30 -24.63 5.57
C ARG A 19 -4.73 -25.02 4.14
N ILE A 20 -5.98 -25.40 3.97
CA ILE A 20 -6.54 -25.72 2.64
C ILE A 20 -6.85 -24.40 1.91
N SER A 21 -7.61 -23.51 2.51
CA SER A 21 -7.81 -22.13 2.07
C SER A 21 -8.17 -21.21 3.23
N ARG A 22 -7.85 -19.93 3.10
CA ARG A 22 -8.28 -18.87 4.05
C ARG A 22 -9.54 -18.15 3.57
N ASP A 23 -9.97 -18.40 2.36
CA ASP A 23 -11.15 -17.81 1.75
C ASP A 23 -12.33 -18.76 1.94
N GLN A 24 -13.46 -18.23 2.45
CA GLN A 24 -14.64 -19.02 2.76
C GLN A 24 -15.27 -19.62 1.49
N GLU A 25 -15.30 -18.86 0.39
CA GLU A 25 -15.86 -19.32 -0.89
C GLU A 25 -15.03 -20.48 -1.45
N ASP A 26 -13.71 -20.37 -1.40
CA ASP A 26 -12.81 -21.44 -1.86
C ASP A 26 -12.99 -22.72 -1.05
N ILE A 27 -13.05 -22.62 0.31
CA ILE A 27 -13.26 -23.78 1.18
C ILE A 27 -14.59 -24.47 0.85
N ALA A 28 -15.67 -23.69 0.73
CA ALA A 28 -16.99 -24.23 0.41
C ALA A 28 -17.00 -24.88 -0.98
N ALA A 29 -16.37 -24.28 -1.97
CA ALA A 29 -16.25 -24.84 -3.32
C ALA A 29 -15.40 -26.13 -3.35
N ILE A 30 -14.27 -26.16 -2.62
CA ILE A 30 -13.42 -27.35 -2.50
C ILE A 30 -14.18 -28.48 -1.81
N TYR A 31 -14.82 -28.19 -0.68
CA TYR A 31 -15.60 -29.17 0.08
C TYR A 31 -16.70 -29.80 -0.79
N LYS A 32 -17.51 -28.99 -1.47
CA LYS A 32 -18.58 -29.49 -2.35
C LYS A 32 -18.03 -30.40 -3.47
N ARG A 33 -16.90 -30.04 -4.06
CA ARG A 33 -16.27 -30.85 -5.15
C ARG A 33 -15.71 -32.16 -4.63
N LEU A 34 -15.05 -32.15 -3.46
CA LEU A 34 -14.51 -33.36 -2.84
C LEU A 34 -15.62 -34.27 -2.35
N ASN A 35 -16.65 -33.71 -1.70
CA ASN A 35 -17.82 -34.46 -1.25
C ASN A 35 -18.57 -35.11 -2.42
N HIS A 36 -18.71 -34.42 -3.58
CA HIS A 36 -19.27 -34.99 -4.79
C HIS A 36 -18.45 -36.16 -5.36
N ALA A 37 -17.14 -36.15 -5.14
CA ALA A 37 -16.23 -37.25 -5.51
C ALA A 37 -16.09 -38.31 -4.38
N GLU A 38 -16.92 -38.25 -3.34
CA GLU A 38 -16.89 -39.15 -2.17
C GLU A 38 -15.55 -39.09 -1.39
N ILE A 39 -14.75 -38.02 -1.56
CA ILE A 39 -13.48 -37.82 -0.89
C ILE A 39 -13.69 -37.02 0.41
N LYS A 40 -13.24 -37.59 1.53
CA LYS A 40 -13.35 -36.96 2.83
C LYS A 40 -12.22 -36.01 3.15
N ILE A 41 -12.52 -34.89 3.82
CA ILE A 41 -11.50 -33.99 4.37
C ILE A 41 -11.36 -34.30 5.85
N ILE A 42 -10.14 -34.57 6.29
CA ILE A 42 -9.80 -34.82 7.70
C ILE A 42 -8.74 -33.80 8.12
N THR A 43 -8.98 -33.13 9.24
CA THR A 43 -7.99 -32.23 9.83
C THR A 43 -7.57 -32.72 11.22
N LEU A 44 -6.33 -32.38 11.59
CA LEU A 44 -5.84 -32.73 12.93
C LEU A 44 -6.57 -31.97 14.03
N SER A 45 -7.02 -30.75 13.75
CA SER A 45 -7.67 -29.88 14.73
C SER A 45 -9.18 -30.10 14.87
N GLU A 46 -9.88 -30.52 13.81
CA GLU A 46 -11.34 -30.64 13.80
C GLU A 46 -11.85 -32.06 13.53
N GLY A 47 -10.95 -33.01 13.14
CA GLY A 47 -11.33 -34.35 12.71
C GLY A 47 -11.93 -34.36 11.31
N GLU A 48 -12.93 -35.21 11.06
CA GLU A 48 -13.65 -35.28 9.77
C GLU A 48 -14.48 -34.00 9.56
N ILE A 49 -14.27 -33.33 8.44
CA ILE A 49 -14.92 -32.07 8.11
C ILE A 49 -16.30 -32.33 7.50
N ASN A 50 -17.30 -31.67 8.04
CA ASN A 50 -18.66 -31.66 7.53
C ASN A 50 -19.08 -30.23 7.09
N GLU A 51 -20.29 -30.11 6.53
CA GLU A 51 -20.83 -28.84 6.03
C GLU A 51 -20.97 -27.79 7.13
N LEU A 52 -21.27 -28.19 8.37
CA LEU A 52 -21.35 -27.29 9.52
C LEU A 52 -19.97 -26.69 9.85
N HIS A 53 -18.91 -27.50 9.83
CA HIS A 53 -17.52 -27.05 10.04
C HIS A 53 -17.13 -26.02 8.98
N VAL A 54 -17.44 -26.27 7.71
CA VAL A 54 -17.15 -25.34 6.61
C VAL A 54 -17.87 -24.02 6.79
N GLY A 55 -19.16 -24.03 7.08
CA GLY A 55 -19.98 -22.83 7.27
C GLY A 55 -19.55 -22.01 8.51
N LEU A 56 -19.44 -22.67 9.66
CA LEU A 56 -19.13 -22.00 10.92
C LEU A 56 -17.70 -21.43 10.92
N LYS A 57 -16.72 -22.23 10.53
CA LYS A 57 -15.32 -21.82 10.56
C LYS A 57 -15.01 -20.76 9.51
N GLY A 58 -15.62 -20.86 8.32
CA GLY A 58 -15.52 -19.82 7.30
C GLY A 58 -16.01 -18.47 7.82
N THR A 59 -17.17 -18.44 8.45
CA THR A 59 -17.74 -17.22 9.06
C THR A 59 -16.88 -16.68 10.19
N MET A 60 -16.39 -17.55 11.09
CA MET A 60 -15.50 -17.16 12.18
C MET A 60 -14.17 -16.58 11.66
N ASN A 61 -13.56 -17.19 10.65
CA ASN A 61 -12.35 -16.68 10.04
C ASN A 61 -12.56 -15.30 9.40
N ALA A 62 -13.68 -15.09 8.70
CA ALA A 62 -14.04 -13.79 8.12
C ALA A 62 -14.19 -12.71 9.19
N LEU A 63 -14.86 -13.02 10.31
CA LEU A 63 -15.00 -12.11 11.45
C LEU A 63 -13.65 -11.82 12.11
N PHE A 64 -12.81 -12.83 12.32
CA PHE A 64 -11.47 -12.66 12.88
C PHE A 64 -10.60 -11.74 12.01
N LEU A 65 -10.60 -11.93 10.68
CA LEU A 65 -9.85 -11.07 9.76
C LEU A 65 -10.37 -9.63 9.78
N LYS A 66 -11.69 -9.44 9.89
CA LYS A 66 -12.30 -8.11 10.03
C LYS A 66 -11.87 -7.42 11.33
N ASP A 67 -11.89 -8.14 12.43
CA ASP A 67 -11.45 -7.65 13.75
C ASP A 67 -9.97 -7.29 13.74
N LEU A 68 -9.12 -8.17 13.18
CA LEU A 68 -7.70 -7.91 13.03
C LEU A 68 -7.42 -6.65 12.19
N ALA A 69 -8.19 -6.45 11.11
CA ALA A 69 -8.08 -5.26 10.28
C ALA A 69 -8.45 -3.99 11.06
N VAL A 70 -9.49 -4.04 11.90
CA VAL A 70 -9.91 -2.92 12.76
C VAL A 70 -8.82 -2.61 13.79
N LYS A 71 -8.30 -3.63 14.51
CA LYS A 71 -7.23 -3.47 15.49
C LYS A 71 -5.95 -2.91 14.87
N THR A 72 -5.57 -3.41 13.68
CA THR A 72 -4.40 -2.93 12.95
C THR A 72 -4.56 -1.46 12.54
N ARG A 73 -5.71 -1.06 12.00
CA ARG A 73 -6.00 0.34 11.65
C ARG A 73 -5.96 1.25 12.86
N ARG A 74 -6.54 0.82 13.98
CA ARG A 74 -6.49 1.57 15.25
C ARG A 74 -5.05 1.79 15.72
N GLY A 75 -4.22 0.73 15.68
CA GLY A 75 -2.80 0.84 16.04
C GLY A 75 -2.00 1.73 15.10
N GLN A 76 -2.27 1.68 13.78
CA GLN A 76 -1.65 2.58 12.80
C GLN A 76 -2.08 4.04 13.03
N ARG A 77 -3.36 4.28 13.31
CA ARG A 77 -3.88 5.60 13.63
C ARG A 77 -3.20 6.19 14.87
N GLY A 78 -3.12 5.45 15.96
CA GLY A 78 -2.45 5.92 17.17
C GLY A 78 -0.97 6.26 16.96
N ARG A 79 -0.25 5.50 16.08
CA ARG A 79 1.12 5.85 15.69
C ARG A 79 1.18 7.19 14.96
N VAL A 80 0.29 7.43 14.02
CA VAL A 80 0.24 8.69 13.25
C VAL A 80 -0.07 9.87 14.16
N GLU A 81 -1.06 9.74 15.04
CA GLU A 81 -1.41 10.74 16.03
C GLU A 81 -0.24 11.08 16.98
N ALA A 82 0.63 10.08 17.26
CA ALA A 82 1.88 10.25 17.99
C ALA A 82 3.06 10.73 17.13
N GLY A 83 2.85 11.18 15.89
CA GLY A 83 3.90 11.64 14.98
C GLY A 83 4.82 10.54 14.44
N LYS A 84 4.42 9.26 14.53
CA LYS A 84 5.20 8.11 14.05
C LYS A 84 4.66 7.59 12.73
N ILE A 85 5.56 7.09 11.87
CA ILE A 85 5.17 6.53 10.57
C ILE A 85 4.50 5.15 10.78
N PRO A 86 3.30 4.91 10.24
CA PRO A 86 2.53 3.68 10.48
C PRO A 86 3.10 2.45 9.75
N GLY A 87 3.90 2.67 8.70
CA GLY A 87 4.54 1.60 7.92
C GLY A 87 5.22 2.11 6.67
N GLY A 88 6.08 1.25 6.08
CA GLY A 88 6.90 1.60 4.92
C GLY A 88 8.04 2.55 5.25
N ASN A 89 8.82 2.90 4.23
CA ASN A 89 9.83 3.95 4.28
C ASN A 89 9.70 4.81 3.03
N SER A 90 9.95 6.12 3.19
CA SER A 90 10.04 7.06 2.08
C SER A 90 11.52 7.36 1.80
N TYR A 91 11.88 7.52 0.54
CA TYR A 91 13.21 7.99 0.15
C TYR A 91 13.50 9.33 0.83
N GLY A 92 14.71 9.57 1.27
CA GLY A 92 15.06 10.73 2.09
C GLY A 92 15.04 10.49 3.60
N TYR A 93 14.67 9.28 4.04
CA TYR A 93 14.62 8.93 5.45
C TYR A 93 15.18 7.55 5.73
N LYS A 94 15.77 7.39 6.90
CA LYS A 94 16.21 6.10 7.48
C LYS A 94 15.31 5.70 8.64
N ILE A 95 15.12 4.39 8.79
CA ILE A 95 14.36 3.80 9.90
C ILE A 95 15.23 3.82 11.14
N VAL A 96 14.71 4.38 12.23
CA VAL A 96 15.37 4.34 13.54
C VAL A 96 14.67 3.34 14.43
N ARG A 97 15.45 2.53 15.14
CA ARG A 97 14.97 1.60 16.14
C ARG A 97 15.75 1.87 17.42
N ARG A 98 15.05 2.25 18.47
CA ARG A 98 15.66 2.51 19.79
C ARG A 98 15.13 1.48 20.78
N LEU A 99 16.00 0.97 21.63
CA LEU A 99 15.58 0.17 22.77
C LEU A 99 14.95 1.13 23.79
N LEU A 100 13.74 0.79 24.24
CA LEU A 100 13.02 1.54 25.26
C LEU A 100 13.34 0.94 26.64
N ASP A 101 13.12 1.71 27.71
CA ASP A 101 13.40 1.32 29.09
C ASP A 101 12.65 0.04 29.54
N ASN A 102 11.52 -0.25 28.90
CA ASN A 102 10.75 -1.47 29.11
C ASN A 102 11.24 -2.70 28.30
N GLY A 103 12.41 -2.61 27.68
CA GLY A 103 13.00 -3.68 26.84
C GLY A 103 12.37 -3.86 25.46
N SER A 104 11.35 -3.08 25.11
CA SER A 104 10.76 -3.13 23.76
C SER A 104 11.52 -2.24 22.78
N VAL A 105 11.39 -2.52 21.47
CA VAL A 105 12.01 -1.70 20.42
C VAL A 105 11.00 -0.67 19.90
N SER A 106 11.40 0.60 19.86
CA SER A 106 10.58 1.66 19.26
C SER A 106 10.31 1.36 17.79
N THR A 107 9.09 1.63 17.32
CA THR A 107 8.68 1.41 15.93
C THR A 107 8.05 2.66 15.35
N GLY A 108 8.31 2.90 14.05
CA GLY A 108 7.72 4.02 13.32
C GLY A 108 8.52 5.30 13.39
N GLU A 109 9.65 5.34 14.08
CA GLU A 109 10.54 6.51 14.10
C GLU A 109 11.38 6.58 12.82
N ARG A 110 11.65 7.81 12.40
CA ARG A 110 12.46 8.12 11.21
C ARG A 110 13.41 9.26 11.53
N GLU A 111 14.53 9.25 10.84
CA GLU A 111 15.46 10.37 10.76
C GLU A 111 15.72 10.72 9.31
N ILE A 112 16.08 11.97 9.05
CA ILE A 112 16.45 12.42 7.70
C ILE A 112 17.76 11.75 7.31
N ASP A 113 17.78 11.12 6.15
CA ASP A 113 18.99 10.66 5.48
C ASP A 113 19.56 11.83 4.67
N ILE A 114 20.72 12.32 5.08
CA ILE A 114 21.30 13.57 4.54
C ILE A 114 21.56 13.44 3.03
N GLU A 115 22.09 12.31 2.58
CA GLU A 115 22.41 12.09 1.17
C GLU A 115 21.14 12.04 0.32
N GLN A 116 20.17 11.24 0.74
CA GLN A 116 18.89 11.13 0.04
C GLN A 116 18.09 12.43 0.11
N ALA A 117 18.16 13.16 1.22
CA ALA A 117 17.49 14.45 1.36
C ALA A 117 18.07 15.50 0.41
N ALA A 118 19.37 15.49 0.15
CA ALA A 118 19.99 16.36 -0.85
C ALA A 118 19.41 16.07 -2.25
N ILE A 119 19.24 14.79 -2.60
CA ILE A 119 18.61 14.41 -3.88
C ILE A 119 17.14 14.87 -3.94
N ILE A 120 16.38 14.74 -2.85
CA ILE A 120 15.01 15.26 -2.79
C ILE A 120 14.97 16.77 -3.01
N LYS A 121 15.82 17.54 -2.32
CA LYS A 121 15.92 19.00 -2.50
C LYS A 121 16.21 19.33 -3.96
N ARG A 122 17.20 18.67 -4.56
CA ARG A 122 17.56 18.84 -5.96
C ARG A 122 16.38 18.57 -6.91
N ILE A 123 15.63 17.46 -6.74
CA ILE A 123 14.45 17.14 -7.54
C ILE A 123 13.40 18.26 -7.46
N PHE A 124 13.14 18.78 -6.26
CA PHE A 124 12.18 19.87 -6.05
C PHE A 124 12.65 21.17 -6.71
N THR A 125 13.92 21.54 -6.56
CA THR A 125 14.50 22.75 -7.16
C THR A 125 14.48 22.67 -8.68
N GLU A 126 15.01 21.60 -9.28
CA GLU A 126 15.02 21.42 -10.72
C GLU A 126 13.60 21.44 -11.32
N TYR A 127 12.61 20.84 -10.61
CA TYR A 127 11.23 20.87 -11.07
C TYR A 127 10.61 22.27 -10.95
N ALA A 128 10.89 23.00 -9.85
CA ALA A 128 10.46 24.38 -9.66
C ALA A 128 11.05 25.34 -10.72
N ASP A 129 12.25 25.04 -11.22
CA ASP A 129 12.93 25.77 -12.30
C ASP A 129 12.48 25.33 -13.70
N GLY A 130 11.46 24.47 -13.79
CA GLY A 130 10.80 24.11 -15.06
C GLY A 130 11.31 22.81 -15.71
N SER A 131 12.25 22.08 -15.10
CA SER A 131 12.70 20.80 -15.64
C SER A 131 11.59 19.76 -15.61
N ALA A 132 11.40 19.05 -16.71
CA ALA A 132 10.41 17.98 -16.78
C ALA A 132 10.87 16.75 -15.94
N PRO A 133 9.93 16.02 -15.27
CA PRO A 133 10.28 14.83 -14.47
C PRO A 133 11.07 13.77 -15.23
N ARG A 134 10.85 13.65 -16.55
CA ARG A 134 11.60 12.73 -17.41
C ARG A 134 13.07 13.14 -17.55
N ARG A 135 13.35 14.45 -17.68
CA ARG A 135 14.70 14.99 -17.75
C ARG A 135 15.43 14.80 -16.43
N ILE A 136 14.78 15.14 -15.31
CA ILE A 136 15.32 14.94 -13.96
C ILE A 136 15.69 13.47 -13.73
N ALA A 137 14.79 12.54 -14.06
CA ALA A 137 15.05 11.11 -13.97
C ALA A 137 16.25 10.68 -14.82
N GLY A 138 16.38 11.21 -16.05
CA GLY A 138 17.50 10.93 -16.95
C GLY A 138 18.84 11.39 -16.37
N ILE A 139 18.89 12.57 -15.79
CA ILE A 139 20.10 13.13 -15.17
C ILE A 139 20.52 12.27 -13.97
N LEU A 140 19.59 11.95 -13.06
CA LEU A 140 19.87 11.11 -11.89
C LEU A 140 20.37 9.70 -12.29
N ASN A 141 19.84 9.15 -13.37
CA ASN A 141 20.29 7.85 -13.90
C ASN A 141 21.69 7.94 -14.53
N ALA A 142 22.00 9.01 -15.25
CA ALA A 142 23.31 9.24 -15.82
C ALA A 142 24.39 9.41 -14.74
N GLU A 143 24.03 9.97 -13.60
CA GLU A 143 24.87 10.09 -12.41
C GLU A 143 24.92 8.81 -11.56
N CYS A 144 24.27 7.72 -12.00
CA CYS A 144 24.20 6.45 -11.28
C CYS A 144 23.61 6.54 -9.86
N ILE A 145 22.75 7.54 -9.60
CA ILE A 145 22.08 7.70 -8.31
C ILE A 145 20.96 6.67 -8.21
N PRO A 146 20.95 5.78 -7.18
CA PRO A 146 19.94 4.75 -7.06
C PRO A 146 18.56 5.34 -6.76
N SER A 147 17.52 4.81 -7.40
CA SER A 147 16.14 5.18 -7.12
C SER A 147 15.66 4.61 -5.77
N PRO A 148 14.49 5.02 -5.25
CA PRO A 148 13.96 4.52 -3.97
C PRO A 148 13.84 3.00 -3.84
N ARG A 149 13.86 2.26 -4.96
CA ARG A 149 13.82 0.79 -5.01
C ARG A 149 15.12 0.15 -5.49
N GLY A 150 16.21 0.92 -5.55
CA GLY A 150 17.52 0.45 -5.98
C GLY A 150 17.75 0.32 -7.48
N GLY A 151 16.72 0.56 -8.31
CA GLY A 151 16.83 0.56 -9.78
C GLY A 151 16.96 1.96 -10.37
N GLN A 152 16.53 2.13 -11.62
CA GLN A 152 16.56 3.41 -12.31
C GLN A 152 15.39 4.32 -11.88
N TRP A 153 15.64 5.63 -11.93
CA TRP A 153 14.61 6.65 -11.79
C TRP A 153 13.71 6.70 -13.02
N ASN A 154 12.42 6.85 -12.76
CA ASN A 154 11.40 7.05 -13.78
C ASN A 154 10.64 8.35 -13.53
N ALA A 155 10.13 8.96 -14.59
CA ALA A 155 9.28 10.14 -14.47
C ALA A 155 8.06 9.92 -13.55
N SER A 156 7.51 8.70 -13.52
CA SER A 156 6.41 8.33 -12.64
C SER A 156 6.81 8.23 -11.17
N THR A 157 8.06 7.87 -10.86
CA THR A 157 8.59 7.88 -9.48
C THR A 157 8.66 9.31 -8.96
N ILE A 158 9.09 10.26 -9.78
CA ILE A 158 9.19 11.68 -9.43
C ILE A 158 7.80 12.32 -9.37
N ASN A 159 7.06 12.33 -10.48
CA ASN A 159 5.80 13.05 -10.59
C ASN A 159 4.63 12.36 -9.89
N GLY A 160 4.60 11.03 -9.93
CA GLY A 160 3.52 10.21 -9.38
C GLY A 160 2.13 10.55 -9.94
N SER A 161 1.11 10.26 -9.15
CA SER A 161 -0.29 10.61 -9.41
C SER A 161 -0.79 11.63 -8.39
N ARG A 162 -1.28 12.77 -8.86
CA ARG A 162 -1.89 13.79 -8.00
C ARG A 162 -3.09 13.23 -7.22
N GLN A 163 -3.94 12.47 -7.89
CA GLN A 163 -5.13 11.88 -7.27
C GLN A 163 -4.79 10.89 -6.15
N ARG A 164 -3.77 10.06 -6.37
CA ARG A 164 -3.29 9.08 -5.36
C ARG A 164 -2.29 9.70 -4.39
N ARG A 165 -1.84 10.92 -4.63
CA ARG A 165 -0.79 11.63 -3.87
C ARG A 165 0.44 10.76 -3.60
N ASN A 166 0.86 10.00 -4.61
CA ASN A 166 2.10 9.22 -4.60
C ASN A 166 3.15 9.86 -5.50
N GLY A 167 4.40 9.39 -5.42
CA GLY A 167 5.56 9.99 -6.08
C GLY A 167 6.23 11.05 -5.22
N ILE A 168 7.48 11.35 -5.55
CA ILE A 168 8.33 12.28 -4.79
C ILE A 168 7.65 13.65 -4.61
N LEU A 169 7.21 14.27 -5.70
CA LEU A 169 6.63 15.63 -5.69
C LEU A 169 5.24 15.73 -5.01
N ASN A 170 4.68 14.62 -4.48
CA ASN A 170 3.38 14.61 -3.79
C ASN A 170 3.47 14.06 -2.36
N ASN A 171 4.65 13.70 -1.90
CA ASN A 171 4.80 13.12 -0.58
C ASN A 171 4.91 14.23 0.48
N GLU A 172 3.82 14.47 1.19
CA GLU A 172 3.72 15.53 2.19
C GLU A 172 4.69 15.38 3.35
N LEU A 173 5.28 14.19 3.54
CA LEU A 173 6.30 14.00 4.56
C LEU A 173 7.51 14.92 4.34
N TYR A 174 7.84 15.26 3.09
CA TYR A 174 8.95 16.17 2.79
C TYR A 174 8.73 17.61 3.29
N ARG A 175 7.47 18.05 3.44
CA ARG A 175 7.15 19.30 4.10
C ARG A 175 6.89 19.15 5.61
N GLY A 176 7.16 17.96 6.18
CA GLY A 176 6.96 17.69 7.59
C GLY A 176 5.53 17.33 7.99
N ARG A 177 4.77 16.63 7.10
CA ARG A 177 3.40 16.18 7.37
C ARG A 177 3.24 14.69 7.12
N ILE A 178 2.76 13.96 8.11
CA ILE A 178 2.29 12.59 7.92
C ILE A 178 0.82 12.64 7.54
N THR A 179 0.47 12.08 6.39
CA THR A 179 -0.93 11.96 5.96
C THR A 179 -1.31 10.49 5.86
N TYR A 180 -2.20 10.05 6.73
CA TYR A 180 -2.68 8.67 6.83
C TYR A 180 -4.12 8.55 6.33
N ASN A 181 -4.55 7.32 6.01
CA ASN A 181 -5.89 6.96 5.53
C ASN A 181 -6.31 7.62 4.21
N ARG A 182 -5.34 7.97 3.35
CA ARG A 182 -5.61 8.56 2.02
C ARG A 182 -6.30 7.61 1.05
N GLN A 183 -6.08 6.32 1.22
CA GLN A 183 -6.59 5.29 0.31
C GLN A 183 -7.06 4.07 1.09
N ARG A 184 -8.11 3.44 0.57
CA ARG A 184 -8.55 2.11 0.98
C ARG A 184 -8.39 1.14 -0.17
N PHE A 185 -8.16 -0.13 0.14
CA PHE A 185 -8.05 -1.20 -0.85
C PHE A 185 -9.27 -2.10 -0.74
N ILE A 186 -9.93 -2.33 -1.88
CA ILE A 186 -11.08 -3.20 -1.99
C ILE A 186 -10.67 -4.36 -2.90
N LYS A 187 -10.96 -5.60 -2.50
CA LYS A 187 -10.77 -6.78 -3.33
C LYS A 187 -11.87 -6.78 -4.39
N ASP A 188 -11.50 -6.90 -5.63
CA ASP A 188 -12.41 -7.05 -6.76
C ASP A 188 -12.97 -8.49 -6.70
N PRO A 189 -14.28 -8.69 -6.64
CA PRO A 189 -14.86 -10.03 -6.47
C PRO A 189 -14.56 -10.94 -7.65
N ASP A 190 -14.53 -10.41 -8.89
CA ASP A 190 -14.36 -11.21 -10.10
C ASP A 190 -12.91 -11.63 -10.34
N THR A 191 -11.98 -10.69 -10.08
CA THR A 191 -10.55 -10.90 -10.40
C THR A 191 -9.69 -11.22 -9.18
N GLY A 192 -10.22 -11.12 -7.96
CA GLY A 192 -9.49 -11.25 -6.70
C GLY A 192 -8.43 -10.15 -6.45
N ARG A 193 -8.24 -9.21 -7.39
CA ARG A 193 -7.20 -8.19 -7.32
C ARG A 193 -7.60 -7.04 -6.40
N ARG A 194 -6.63 -6.54 -5.65
CA ARG A 194 -6.83 -5.37 -4.78
C ARG A 194 -6.83 -4.09 -5.62
N ARG A 195 -7.93 -3.32 -5.57
CA ARG A 195 -8.06 -2.00 -6.19
C ARG A 195 -8.02 -0.91 -5.13
N GLY A 196 -7.10 0.05 -5.31
CA GLY A 196 -7.01 1.23 -4.44
C GLY A 196 -8.08 2.26 -4.80
N ARG A 197 -8.83 2.73 -3.82
CA ARG A 197 -9.76 3.86 -3.93
C ARG A 197 -9.30 4.97 -2.99
N VAL A 198 -9.35 6.21 -3.46
CA VAL A 198 -9.02 7.39 -2.64
C VAL A 198 -10.18 7.62 -1.67
N ASN A 199 -9.85 7.85 -0.40
CA ASN A 199 -10.82 8.26 0.61
C ASN A 199 -11.10 9.76 0.51
N PRO A 200 -12.28 10.22 0.96
CA PRO A 200 -12.56 11.64 1.12
C PRO A 200 -11.53 12.32 2.04
N GLU A 201 -11.22 13.58 1.77
CA GLU A 201 -10.17 14.29 2.52
C GLU A 201 -10.50 14.48 4.01
N ASN A 202 -11.78 14.55 4.37
CA ASN A 202 -12.25 14.60 5.75
C ASN A 202 -11.98 13.33 6.57
N GLU A 203 -11.69 12.21 5.91
CA GLU A 203 -11.28 10.96 6.57
C GLU A 203 -9.76 10.86 6.76
N TRP A 204 -8.99 11.80 6.21
CA TRP A 204 -7.54 11.77 6.33
C TRP A 204 -7.09 12.22 7.70
N ILE A 205 -6.06 11.58 8.22
CA ILE A 205 -5.42 11.96 9.47
C ILE A 205 -4.09 12.60 9.10
N ILE A 206 -3.97 13.89 9.44
CA ILE A 206 -2.79 14.70 9.16
C ILE A 206 -2.13 15.07 10.48
N THR A 207 -0.84 14.77 10.60
CA THR A 207 -0.05 15.11 11.79
C THR A 207 1.20 15.85 11.35
N GLU A 208 1.44 17.00 11.93
CA GLU A 208 2.66 17.79 11.70
C GLU A 208 3.85 17.15 12.41
N VAL A 209 4.95 17.01 11.68
CA VAL A 209 6.23 16.45 12.15
C VAL A 209 7.38 17.30 11.62
N PRO A 210 7.57 18.54 12.15
CA PRO A 210 8.55 19.48 11.62
C PRO A 210 9.99 18.96 11.61
N ALA A 211 10.33 18.06 12.55
CA ALA A 211 11.65 17.42 12.63
C ALA A 211 11.99 16.56 11.38
N LEU A 212 10.98 16.16 10.60
CA LEU A 212 11.15 15.38 9.37
C LEU A 212 11.05 16.26 8.10
N ARG A 213 11.01 17.57 8.21
CA ARG A 213 10.92 18.50 7.08
C ARG A 213 12.23 18.52 6.30
N ILE A 214 12.16 18.25 4.99
CA ILE A 214 13.26 18.35 4.04
C ILE A 214 13.09 19.57 3.13
N ILE A 215 11.85 19.90 2.75
CA ILE A 215 11.48 20.97 1.82
C ILE A 215 10.72 22.06 2.58
N ASP A 216 11.07 23.33 2.32
CA ASP A 216 10.33 24.47 2.81
C ASP A 216 8.97 24.63 2.12
N ASP A 217 8.08 25.39 2.75
CA ASP A 217 6.72 25.56 2.26
C ASP A 217 6.68 26.34 0.94
N ASP A 218 7.55 27.32 0.73
CA ASP A 218 7.59 28.14 -0.49
C ASP A 218 7.94 27.30 -1.72
N THR A 219 9.00 26.49 -1.61
CA THR A 219 9.39 25.53 -2.66
C THR A 219 8.29 24.51 -2.92
N TRP A 220 7.68 23.97 -1.86
CA TRP A 220 6.57 23.04 -1.99
C TRP A 220 5.40 23.65 -2.74
N ASP A 221 4.93 24.82 -2.34
CA ASP A 221 3.77 25.47 -2.93
C ASP A 221 4.03 25.87 -4.38
N ARG A 222 5.21 26.38 -4.71
CA ARG A 222 5.64 26.64 -6.09
C ARG A 222 5.56 25.38 -6.96
N VAL A 223 6.04 24.24 -6.48
CA VAL A 223 5.95 22.95 -7.17
C VAL A 223 4.49 22.53 -7.37
N GLN A 224 3.62 22.66 -6.35
CA GLN A 224 2.21 22.28 -6.48
C GLN A 224 1.46 23.20 -7.46
N GLN A 225 1.76 24.49 -7.51
CA GLN A 225 1.21 25.44 -8.49
C GLN A 225 1.59 25.03 -9.92
N ILE A 226 2.86 24.74 -10.18
CA ILE A 226 3.33 24.28 -11.48
C ILE A 226 2.58 23.00 -11.91
N LYS A 227 2.45 22.03 -11.02
CA LYS A 227 1.70 20.79 -11.26
C LYS A 227 0.23 21.03 -11.58
N SER A 228 -0.41 21.98 -10.91
CA SER A 228 -1.82 22.32 -11.17
C SER A 228 -2.02 22.94 -12.54
N ARG A 229 -1.12 23.83 -12.98
CA ARG A 229 -1.14 24.42 -14.33
C ARG A 229 -1.04 23.35 -15.43
N TYR A 230 -0.11 22.41 -15.29
CA TYR A 230 0.03 21.30 -16.26
C TYR A 230 -1.19 20.37 -16.29
N ALA A 231 -1.84 20.14 -15.15
CA ALA A 231 -3.06 19.33 -15.08
C ALA A 231 -4.23 19.99 -15.83
N SER A 232 -4.42 21.30 -15.67
CA SER A 232 -5.45 22.08 -16.35
C SER A 232 -5.25 22.09 -17.87
N GLN A 233 -4.02 22.29 -18.34
CA GLN A 233 -3.69 22.26 -19.78
C GLN A 233 -3.97 20.90 -20.42
N ARG A 234 -3.71 19.79 -19.73
CA ARG A 234 -4.03 18.43 -20.21
C ARG A 234 -5.53 18.16 -20.25
N GLY A 235 -6.29 18.69 -19.30
CA GLY A 235 -7.75 18.60 -19.26
C GLY A 235 -8.38 19.27 -20.50
N ASN A 236 -7.94 20.48 -20.83
CA ASN A 236 -8.44 21.23 -21.97
C ASN A 236 -8.11 20.55 -23.33
N LYS A 237 -6.90 19.99 -23.48
CA LYS A 237 -6.54 19.24 -24.70
C LYS A 237 -7.41 17.99 -24.89
N ARG A 238 -7.78 17.27 -23.84
CA ARG A 238 -8.66 16.10 -23.93
C ARG A 238 -10.11 16.43 -24.31
N GLN A 239 -10.61 17.58 -23.88
CA GLN A 239 -11.96 18.04 -24.27
C GLN A 239 -12.03 18.46 -25.73
N THR A 240 -10.98 19.08 -26.28
CA THR A 240 -10.91 19.49 -27.67
C THR A 240 -10.88 18.29 -28.64
N THR A 241 -10.17 17.21 -28.27
CA THR A 241 -10.09 16.00 -29.12
C THR A 241 -11.38 15.18 -29.13
N LYS A 242 -12.22 15.26 -28.08
CA LYS A 242 -13.54 14.58 -28.05
C LYS A 242 -14.65 15.29 -28.84
N ARG A 243 -14.44 16.55 -29.23
CA ARG A 243 -15.42 17.33 -30.03
C ARG A 243 -15.27 17.16 -31.54
N LEU A 244 -14.27 16.41 -32.00
CA LEU A 244 -13.97 16.19 -33.42
C LEU A 244 -14.29 14.77 -33.90
N LEU A 245 -15.01 13.97 -33.10
CA LEU A 245 -15.58 12.68 -33.43
C LEU A 245 -17.08 12.69 -33.17
#